data_6752589d4ec9a7626536e42ac3b29e4d
#
_entry.id   6752589d4ec9a7626536e42ac3b29e4d
#
_cell.length_a   1.000
_cell.length_b   1.000
_cell.length_c   1.000
_cell.angle_alpha   90.00
_cell.angle_beta   90.00
_cell.angle_gamma   90.00
#
_symmetry.space_group_name_H-M   'P 1'
#
loop_
_entity.id
_entity.type
_entity.pdbx_description
1 polymer ?
#
loop_
_entity_poly.entity_id
_entity_poly.type
_entity_poly.pdbx_seq_one_letter_code
_entity_poly.pdbx_strand_id
1 'polypeptide(L)'
;MQLSEDEFKTHYWPDRACWSDGKLDRLPKPLQHPVLSSIDALTANYKGRVSFGNAKTGSRTVAVEHISPDMLLKMGLSLYLTEIVRLIPGLTELLREAESAVGAPPGCARIGAFIAPEENGVTCHMDAEEVFSIQLIGEKRFFISKQKGLEQPFGMQFNPGDVTYDDMYPQSTAGFPDPDASEFECVEMKPGSVLFMPRGTWHRTETRGLSLSVSIILRPPSAVESVLDALRARLLQDSAWRRPLHGAWGQGSERIAADQQFTQLLESLPDIANGLTLEDVRQTAYSENDRNENLGPESYFQVKPESTLKLTMKGQSMQAKVIARDVDGREFETMQLDVPLPMIGVFEWLSHTRHAFSAASMAQSHEGLPLEQHLRILLALVKGGYLKPLWYRPLVKG
;
A
#
# COMPACT_ATOMS: atom_id res chain seq x y z
N MET A 1 -9.96 27.34 9.94
CA MET A 1 -10.81 26.54 10.85
C MET A 1 -10.07 25.22 11.09
N GLN A 2 -9.86 24.80 12.34
CA GLN A 2 -9.31 23.46 12.61
C GLN A 2 -10.49 22.49 12.52
N LEU A 3 -10.43 21.56 11.55
CA LEU A 3 -11.37 20.44 11.46
C LEU A 3 -10.94 19.38 12.46
N SER A 4 -11.90 18.82 13.20
CA SER A 4 -11.68 17.55 13.92
C SER A 4 -11.57 16.39 12.92
N GLU A 5 -11.04 15.26 13.37
CA GLU A 5 -10.97 14.03 12.57
C GLU A 5 -12.36 13.57 12.12
N ASP A 6 -13.33 13.60 13.02
CA ASP A 6 -14.72 13.22 12.74
C ASP A 6 -15.38 14.15 11.72
N GLU A 7 -15.19 15.47 11.84
CA GLU A 7 -15.69 16.44 10.86
C GLU A 7 -15.08 16.21 9.48
N PHE A 8 -13.76 15.95 9.42
CA PHE A 8 -13.08 15.64 8.16
C PHE A 8 -13.66 14.37 7.52
N LYS A 9 -13.76 13.28 8.29
CA LYS A 9 -14.28 12.00 7.79
C LYS A 9 -15.75 12.08 7.36
N THR A 10 -16.57 12.84 8.08
CA THR A 10 -18.00 12.92 7.80
C THR A 10 -18.32 13.81 6.60
N HIS A 11 -17.58 14.90 6.39
CA HIS A 11 -17.98 15.94 5.44
C HIS A 11 -17.09 16.05 4.19
N TYR A 12 -15.87 15.52 4.24
CA TYR A 12 -14.89 15.69 3.16
C TYR A 12 -14.34 14.37 2.62
N TRP A 13 -13.92 13.48 3.50
CA TRP A 13 -13.40 12.19 3.09
C TRP A 13 -14.49 11.26 2.57
N PRO A 14 -14.25 10.52 1.44
CA PRO A 14 -13.08 10.62 0.57
C PRO A 14 -13.28 11.56 -0.62
N ASP A 15 -14.43 12.25 -0.75
CA ASP A 15 -14.93 12.77 -2.04
C ASP A 15 -14.88 14.28 -2.20
N ARG A 16 -14.62 15.06 -1.15
CA ARG A 16 -14.69 16.52 -1.20
C ARG A 16 -13.37 17.15 -0.78
N ALA A 17 -12.85 18.05 -1.63
CA ALA A 17 -11.68 18.85 -1.29
C ALA A 17 -11.95 19.77 -0.08
N CYS A 18 -10.93 19.93 0.75
CA CYS A 18 -10.93 20.93 1.82
C CYS A 18 -9.52 21.43 2.10
N TRP A 19 -9.43 22.63 2.62
CA TRP A 19 -8.13 23.21 3.03
C TRP A 19 -8.27 23.99 4.33
N SER A 20 -7.15 24.16 4.98
CA SER A 20 -7.05 24.98 6.18
C SER A 20 -5.71 25.67 6.24
N ASP A 21 -5.73 26.94 6.63
CA ASP A 21 -4.54 27.67 7.02
C ASP A 21 -4.09 27.29 8.41
N GLY A 22 -2.82 27.52 8.70
CA GLY A 22 -2.28 27.32 10.02
C GLY A 22 -0.80 27.66 10.11
N LYS A 23 -0.25 27.42 11.29
CA LYS A 23 1.18 27.61 11.54
C LYS A 23 1.92 26.29 11.43
N LEU A 24 3.22 26.35 11.13
CA LEU A 24 4.08 25.17 11.01
C LEU A 24 4.16 24.36 12.31
N ASP A 25 4.06 25.01 13.47
CA ASP A 25 4.16 24.37 14.78
C ASP A 25 2.98 23.39 15.10
N ARG A 26 1.87 23.49 14.37
CA ARG A 26 0.74 22.57 14.48
C ARG A 26 0.92 21.27 13.71
N LEU A 27 1.87 21.23 12.76
CA LEU A 27 2.12 20.04 11.96
C LEU A 27 2.73 18.91 12.82
N PRO A 28 2.54 17.64 12.45
CA PRO A 28 3.20 16.51 13.09
C PRO A 28 4.73 16.71 13.18
N LYS A 29 5.34 16.26 14.28
CA LYS A 29 6.79 16.45 14.56
C LYS A 29 7.71 16.07 13.40
N PRO A 30 7.51 14.95 12.67
CA PRO A 30 8.35 14.63 11.51
C PRO A 30 8.35 15.69 10.42
N LEU A 31 7.23 16.41 10.23
CA LEU A 31 7.12 17.49 9.24
C LEU A 31 7.76 18.81 9.71
N GLN A 32 8.12 18.91 10.98
CA GLN A 32 8.89 20.03 11.57
C GLN A 32 10.40 19.74 11.63
N HIS A 33 10.87 18.65 10.99
CA HIS A 33 12.27 18.27 11.01
C HIS A 33 13.16 19.38 10.39
N PRO A 34 14.33 19.70 10.99
CA PRO A 34 15.19 20.81 10.52
C PRO A 34 15.57 20.71 9.04
N VAL A 35 15.69 19.52 8.48
CA VAL A 35 16.01 19.33 7.06
C VAL A 35 14.91 19.88 6.12
N LEU A 36 13.66 19.97 6.59
CA LEU A 36 12.54 20.54 5.85
C LEU A 36 12.39 22.06 6.04
N SER A 37 13.15 22.67 6.93
CA SER A 37 13.12 24.12 7.16
C SER A 37 13.94 24.93 6.15
N SER A 38 14.73 24.24 5.30
CA SER A 38 15.56 24.85 4.25
C SER A 38 15.62 23.96 3.03
N ILE A 39 15.39 24.52 1.87
CA ILE A 39 15.51 23.83 0.59
C ILE A 39 16.95 23.38 0.36
N ASP A 40 17.94 24.22 0.68
CA ASP A 40 19.35 23.88 0.55
C ASP A 40 19.71 22.69 1.47
N ALA A 41 19.21 22.67 2.71
CA ALA A 41 19.42 21.55 3.62
C ALA A 41 18.81 20.27 3.09
N LEU A 42 17.60 20.33 2.54
CA LEU A 42 16.92 19.18 1.97
C LEU A 42 17.67 18.65 0.74
N THR A 43 18.00 19.49 -0.23
CA THR A 43 18.68 19.09 -1.47
C THR A 43 20.10 18.57 -1.24
N ALA A 44 20.84 19.15 -0.28
CA ALA A 44 22.19 18.69 0.09
C ALA A 44 22.21 17.30 0.74
N ASN A 45 21.19 16.97 1.54
CA ASN A 45 21.11 15.70 2.27
C ASN A 45 20.37 14.59 1.47
N TYR A 46 19.60 14.94 0.45
CA TYR A 46 18.81 13.98 -0.31
C TYR A 46 19.69 13.16 -1.28
N LYS A 47 19.56 11.83 -1.22
CA LYS A 47 20.31 10.86 -2.04
C LYS A 47 19.43 9.90 -2.84
N GLY A 48 18.10 10.08 -2.74
CA GLY A 48 17.12 9.23 -3.40
C GLY A 48 16.85 9.64 -4.84
N ARG A 49 15.82 9.03 -5.42
CA ARG A 49 15.36 9.31 -6.79
C ARG A 49 14.74 10.70 -6.88
N VAL A 50 15.04 11.42 -7.94
CA VAL A 50 14.50 12.73 -8.24
C VAL A 50 13.69 12.67 -9.53
N SER A 51 12.42 13.05 -9.45
CA SER A 51 11.63 13.38 -10.63
C SER A 51 11.68 14.88 -10.85
N PHE A 52 11.76 15.32 -12.09
CA PHE A 52 11.81 16.75 -12.38
C PHE A 52 11.01 17.10 -13.65
N GLY A 53 10.62 18.35 -13.76
CA GLY A 53 9.87 18.84 -14.90
C GLY A 53 9.82 20.37 -14.96
N ASN A 54 9.22 20.88 -16.02
CA ASN A 54 8.99 22.32 -16.19
C ASN A 54 7.57 22.55 -16.73
N ALA A 55 6.70 23.10 -15.90
CA ALA A 55 5.32 23.38 -16.26
C ALA A 55 5.19 24.42 -17.38
N LYS A 56 6.14 25.36 -17.51
CA LYS A 56 6.13 26.40 -18.57
C LYS A 56 6.34 25.82 -19.96
N THR A 57 7.11 24.74 -20.06
CA THR A 57 7.42 24.09 -21.35
C THR A 57 6.57 22.87 -21.63
N GLY A 58 5.71 22.46 -20.69
CA GLY A 58 4.91 21.24 -20.77
C GLY A 58 5.75 19.96 -20.74
N SER A 59 7.03 20.05 -20.31
CA SER A 59 7.90 18.89 -20.24
C SER A 59 7.38 17.91 -19.18
N ARG A 60 7.32 16.64 -19.53
CA ARG A 60 6.93 15.56 -18.61
C ARG A 60 8.00 15.36 -17.54
N THR A 61 7.56 15.00 -16.35
CA THR A 61 8.44 14.63 -15.24
C THR A 61 9.18 13.33 -15.56
N VAL A 62 10.48 13.33 -15.39
CA VAL A 62 11.36 12.15 -15.58
C VAL A 62 11.99 11.80 -14.24
N ALA A 63 11.93 10.52 -13.85
CA ALA A 63 12.64 10.04 -12.67
C ALA A 63 14.08 9.68 -13.03
N VAL A 64 15.05 10.22 -12.29
CA VAL A 64 16.48 9.99 -12.50
C VAL A 64 17.15 9.67 -11.17
N GLU A 65 18.12 8.75 -11.21
CA GLU A 65 18.96 8.40 -10.06
C GLU A 65 20.32 9.07 -10.17
N HIS A 66 20.95 9.31 -9.03
CA HIS A 66 22.31 9.86 -8.91
C HIS A 66 22.55 11.26 -9.52
N ILE A 67 21.49 12.07 -9.65
CA ILE A 67 21.62 13.47 -10.05
C ILE A 67 21.51 14.39 -8.82
N SER A 68 22.23 15.51 -8.85
CA SER A 68 22.13 16.52 -7.77
C SER A 68 20.81 17.30 -7.87
N PRO A 69 19.94 17.26 -6.85
CA PRO A 69 18.72 18.05 -6.83
C PRO A 69 19.01 19.56 -6.92
N ASP A 70 20.05 20.05 -6.28
CA ASP A 70 20.47 21.46 -6.31
C ASP A 70 20.82 21.93 -7.72
N MET A 71 21.51 21.08 -8.51
CA MET A 71 21.85 21.42 -9.89
C MET A 71 20.58 21.56 -10.75
N LEU A 72 19.63 20.63 -10.63
CA LEU A 72 18.37 20.69 -11.37
C LEU A 72 17.56 21.94 -11.01
N LEU A 73 17.52 22.27 -9.72
CA LEU A 73 16.82 23.46 -9.23
C LEU A 73 17.45 24.75 -9.79
N LYS A 74 18.78 24.86 -9.87
CA LYS A 74 19.49 25.97 -10.50
C LYS A 74 19.23 26.08 -12.00
N MET A 75 18.85 24.97 -12.65
CA MET A 75 18.39 24.97 -14.05
C MET A 75 16.93 25.44 -14.20
N GLY A 76 16.26 25.84 -13.13
CA GLY A 76 14.88 26.29 -13.13
C GLY A 76 13.85 25.18 -13.22
N LEU A 77 14.19 23.95 -12.86
CA LEU A 77 13.30 22.80 -12.90
C LEU A 77 12.57 22.62 -11.55
N SER A 78 11.32 22.22 -11.62
CA SER A 78 10.58 21.72 -10.45
C SER A 78 11.02 20.29 -10.12
N LEU A 79 11.13 19.97 -8.84
CA LEU A 79 11.62 18.68 -8.35
C LEU A 79 10.55 17.98 -7.54
N TYR A 80 10.49 16.66 -7.67
CA TYR A 80 9.76 15.78 -6.77
C TYR A 80 10.72 14.73 -6.18
N LEU A 81 10.91 14.80 -4.86
CA LEU A 81 11.78 13.95 -4.08
C LEU A 81 10.95 12.85 -3.43
N THR A 82 10.99 11.64 -3.99
CA THR A 82 10.04 10.55 -3.67
C THR A 82 10.39 9.77 -2.41
N GLU A 83 11.63 9.87 -1.89
CA GLU A 83 12.15 9.01 -0.83
C GLU A 83 12.53 9.76 0.45
N ILE A 84 11.86 10.88 0.75
CA ILE A 84 12.16 11.66 1.98
C ILE A 84 11.91 10.88 3.27
N VAL A 85 11.13 9.82 3.21
CA VAL A 85 10.90 8.88 4.30
C VAL A 85 12.20 8.27 4.83
N ARG A 86 13.21 8.08 3.98
CA ARG A 86 14.52 7.56 4.36
C ARG A 86 15.41 8.61 5.05
N LEU A 87 15.06 9.87 4.89
CA LEU A 87 15.87 11.00 5.40
C LEU A 87 15.37 11.51 6.76
N ILE A 88 14.08 11.36 7.04
CA ILE A 88 13.43 11.98 8.18
C ILE A 88 12.83 10.90 9.09
N PRO A 89 13.35 10.73 10.32
CA PRO A 89 12.79 9.81 11.30
C PRO A 89 11.33 10.13 11.63
N GLY A 90 10.51 9.09 11.85
CA GLY A 90 9.10 9.22 12.22
C GLY A 90 8.13 9.45 11.05
N LEU A 91 8.61 9.60 9.80
CA LEU A 91 7.70 9.71 8.66
C LEU A 91 6.99 8.38 8.35
N THR A 92 7.65 7.25 8.56
CA THR A 92 6.99 5.94 8.39
C THR A 92 5.82 5.79 9.36
N GLU A 93 6.01 6.14 10.63
CA GLU A 93 4.97 6.12 11.66
C GLU A 93 3.82 7.08 11.31
N LEU A 94 4.14 8.30 10.83
CA LEU A 94 3.14 9.26 10.37
C LEU A 94 2.29 8.71 9.21
N LEU A 95 2.91 7.99 8.27
CA LEU A 95 2.18 7.35 7.18
C LEU A 95 1.24 6.25 7.70
N ARG A 96 1.70 5.42 8.64
CA ARG A 96 0.86 4.38 9.27
C ARG A 96 -0.32 4.98 10.05
N GLU A 97 -0.10 6.09 10.76
CA GLU A 97 -1.17 6.83 11.43
C GLU A 97 -2.19 7.37 10.41
N ALA A 98 -1.75 7.93 9.29
CA ALA A 98 -2.63 8.42 8.24
C ALA A 98 -3.46 7.30 7.60
N GLU A 99 -2.85 6.16 7.27
CA GLU A 99 -3.52 4.97 6.76
C GLU A 99 -4.58 4.46 7.74
N SER A 100 -4.20 4.31 9.01
CA SER A 100 -5.10 3.85 10.08
C SER A 100 -6.27 4.80 10.28
N ALA A 101 -6.02 6.11 10.26
CA ALA A 101 -7.04 7.13 10.46
C ALA A 101 -8.17 7.06 9.42
N VAL A 102 -7.87 6.67 8.18
CA VAL A 102 -8.87 6.54 7.10
C VAL A 102 -9.30 5.09 6.84
N GLY A 103 -8.80 4.14 7.62
CA GLY A 103 -9.13 2.72 7.45
C GLY A 103 -8.51 2.08 6.21
N ALA A 104 -7.43 2.63 5.70
CA ALA A 104 -6.71 2.12 4.54
C ALA A 104 -5.69 1.02 4.95
N PRO A 105 -5.34 0.09 4.04
CA PRO A 105 -4.35 -0.93 4.33
C PRO A 105 -2.96 -0.32 4.53
N PRO A 106 -2.13 -0.88 5.44
CA PRO A 106 -0.75 -0.45 5.62
C PRO A 106 0.07 -0.58 4.34
N GLY A 107 0.92 0.43 4.07
CA GLY A 107 1.78 0.47 2.88
C GLY A 107 1.16 1.13 1.66
N CYS A 108 -0.08 1.57 1.75
CA CYS A 108 -0.73 2.30 0.65
C CYS A 108 -0.41 3.81 0.65
N ALA A 109 0.15 4.34 1.74
CA ALA A 109 0.57 5.73 1.83
C ALA A 109 2.04 5.92 1.43
N ARG A 110 2.31 7.02 0.74
CA ARG A 110 3.67 7.48 0.45
C ARG A 110 3.78 8.98 0.71
N ILE A 111 5.01 9.45 0.89
CA ILE A 111 5.29 10.87 1.12
C ILE A 111 6.43 11.33 0.23
N GLY A 112 6.26 12.52 -0.36
CA GLY A 112 7.30 13.15 -1.16
C GLY A 112 7.33 14.65 -0.98
N ALA A 113 8.45 15.26 -1.34
CA ALA A 113 8.63 16.71 -1.29
C ALA A 113 8.66 17.29 -2.70
N PHE A 114 7.88 18.34 -2.93
CA PHE A 114 7.87 19.14 -4.15
C PHE A 114 8.62 20.44 -3.91
N ILE A 115 9.63 20.71 -4.74
CA ILE A 115 10.35 21.97 -4.77
C ILE A 115 10.11 22.60 -6.13
N ALA A 116 9.62 23.84 -6.16
CA ALA A 116 9.39 24.54 -7.42
C ALA A 116 9.93 25.98 -7.34
N PRO A 117 10.67 26.43 -8.39
CA PRO A 117 11.09 27.82 -8.52
C PRO A 117 9.89 28.73 -8.80
N GLU A 118 10.13 30.03 -8.78
CA GLU A 118 9.12 31.06 -9.02
C GLU A 118 8.41 30.87 -10.38
N GLU A 119 7.11 31.11 -10.40
CA GLU A 119 6.22 30.97 -11.56
C GLU A 119 6.26 29.57 -12.21
N ASN A 120 6.68 28.58 -11.50
CA ASN A 120 6.64 27.21 -11.94
C ASN A 120 5.63 26.41 -11.07
N GLY A 121 5.34 25.18 -11.40
CA GLY A 121 4.39 24.38 -10.66
C GLY A 121 4.18 23.03 -11.34
N VAL A 122 2.94 22.61 -11.40
CA VAL A 122 2.54 21.37 -12.07
C VAL A 122 1.42 21.68 -13.06
N THR A 123 1.53 21.15 -14.28
CA THR A 123 0.50 21.26 -15.33
C THR A 123 -0.81 20.63 -14.88
N CYS A 124 -1.91 21.01 -15.53
CA CYS A 124 -3.23 20.47 -15.22
C CYS A 124 -3.23 18.94 -15.38
N HIS A 125 -3.72 18.26 -14.36
CA HIS A 125 -3.88 16.82 -14.30
C HIS A 125 -4.89 16.43 -13.22
N MET A 126 -5.30 15.18 -13.17
CA MET A 126 -6.00 14.59 -12.03
C MET A 126 -5.29 13.29 -11.62
N ASP A 127 -5.32 12.99 -10.33
CA ASP A 127 -4.74 11.78 -9.76
C ASP A 127 -5.81 10.73 -9.48
N ALA A 128 -5.44 9.46 -9.63
CA ALA A 128 -6.23 8.34 -9.15
C ALA A 128 -5.91 7.99 -7.67
N GLU A 129 -5.58 9.00 -6.89
CA GLU A 129 -5.08 8.92 -5.51
C GLU A 129 -5.68 10.05 -4.67
N GLU A 130 -5.78 9.86 -3.36
CA GLU A 130 -6.10 10.90 -2.39
C GLU A 130 -4.81 11.61 -1.97
N VAL A 131 -4.80 12.94 -2.03
CA VAL A 131 -3.58 13.73 -1.79
C VAL A 131 -3.78 14.75 -0.68
N PHE A 132 -2.91 14.72 0.34
CA PHE A 132 -2.75 15.80 1.31
C PHE A 132 -1.51 16.60 0.95
N SER A 133 -1.68 17.83 0.50
CA SER A 133 -0.57 18.74 0.22
C SER A 133 -0.36 19.70 1.40
N ILE A 134 0.88 19.79 1.88
CA ILE A 134 1.27 20.55 3.07
C ILE A 134 2.33 21.55 2.66
N GLN A 135 2.05 22.84 2.78
CA GLN A 135 3.00 23.90 2.42
C GLN A 135 3.98 24.14 3.56
N LEU A 136 5.29 24.14 3.27
CA LEU A 136 6.34 24.33 4.27
C LEU A 136 7.13 25.64 4.07
N ILE A 137 7.52 25.98 2.82
CA ILE A 137 8.30 27.16 2.49
C ILE A 137 7.69 27.86 1.28
N GLY A 138 7.64 29.18 1.29
CA GLY A 138 7.11 29.96 0.18
C GLY A 138 5.59 29.84 0.03
N GLU A 139 5.06 30.35 -1.06
CA GLU A 139 3.62 30.35 -1.36
C GLU A 139 3.33 29.56 -2.64
N LYS A 140 2.21 28.84 -2.63
CA LYS A 140 1.76 28.05 -3.76
C LYS A 140 0.26 28.23 -3.96
N ARG A 141 -0.16 28.48 -5.19
CA ARG A 141 -1.57 28.50 -5.57
C ARG A 141 -1.95 27.18 -6.19
N PHE A 142 -3.01 26.58 -5.70
CA PHE A 142 -3.67 25.46 -6.32
C PHE A 142 -4.93 25.97 -7.02
N PHE A 143 -5.11 25.58 -8.27
CA PHE A 143 -6.36 25.74 -8.99
C PHE A 143 -7.01 24.37 -9.05
N ILE A 144 -8.14 24.22 -8.39
CA ILE A 144 -8.82 22.95 -8.16
C ILE A 144 -10.18 23.02 -8.84
N SER A 145 -10.52 22.03 -9.65
CA SER A 145 -11.86 21.97 -10.26
C SER A 145 -12.94 21.75 -9.20
N LYS A 146 -14.05 22.44 -9.32
CA LYS A 146 -15.23 22.26 -8.46
C LYS A 146 -15.96 20.95 -8.74
N GLN A 147 -15.73 20.37 -9.90
CA GLN A 147 -16.32 19.10 -10.35
C GLN A 147 -15.22 18.10 -10.62
N LYS A 148 -15.49 16.82 -10.33
CA LYS A 148 -14.57 15.76 -10.70
C LYS A 148 -14.48 15.60 -12.21
N GLY A 149 -13.29 15.39 -12.73
CA GLY A 149 -13.08 15.07 -14.14
C GLY A 149 -13.52 13.64 -14.43
N LEU A 150 -13.22 12.72 -13.52
CA LEU A 150 -13.64 11.33 -13.58
C LEU A 150 -13.98 10.84 -12.17
N GLU A 151 -15.09 10.15 -12.01
CA GLU A 151 -15.46 9.56 -10.75
C GLU A 151 -14.59 8.32 -10.47
N GLN A 152 -14.00 8.27 -9.29
CA GLN A 152 -13.18 7.14 -8.81
C GLN A 152 -12.19 6.60 -9.85
N PRO A 153 -11.31 7.43 -10.44
CA PRO A 153 -10.37 6.98 -11.47
C PRO A 153 -9.47 5.85 -10.94
N PHE A 154 -9.26 4.88 -11.83
CA PHE A 154 -8.37 3.75 -11.59
C PHE A 154 -7.06 3.95 -12.36
N GLY A 155 -5.93 3.60 -11.75
CA GLY A 155 -4.62 3.64 -12.38
C GLY A 155 -3.69 4.68 -11.79
N MET A 156 -3.25 5.64 -12.59
CA MET A 156 -2.24 6.65 -12.22
C MET A 156 -2.77 8.07 -12.43
N GLN A 157 -1.87 8.98 -12.78
CA GLN A 157 -2.16 10.35 -13.15
C GLN A 157 -2.76 10.42 -14.57
N PHE A 158 -3.79 11.23 -14.73
CA PHE A 158 -4.43 11.52 -16.01
C PHE A 158 -4.06 12.95 -16.44
N ASN A 159 -3.58 13.10 -17.68
CA ASN A 159 -3.30 14.40 -18.27
C ASN A 159 -4.34 14.73 -19.32
N PRO A 160 -4.65 16.02 -19.58
CA PRO A 160 -5.63 16.42 -20.59
C PRO A 160 -5.30 15.84 -21.97
N GLY A 161 -6.27 15.17 -22.57
CA GLY A 161 -6.14 14.63 -23.93
C GLY A 161 -5.15 13.47 -24.08
N ASP A 162 -4.63 12.91 -23.00
CA ASP A 162 -3.56 11.89 -23.03
C ASP A 162 -4.06 10.55 -22.44
N VAL A 163 -4.36 9.61 -23.32
CA VAL A 163 -4.65 8.21 -22.96
C VAL A 163 -3.33 7.44 -22.99
N THR A 164 -2.71 7.27 -21.83
CA THR A 164 -1.34 6.74 -21.72
C THR A 164 -1.26 5.26 -21.40
N TYR A 165 -2.36 4.61 -21.00
CA TYR A 165 -2.40 3.18 -20.65
C TYR A 165 -3.79 2.57 -20.90
N ASP A 166 -3.82 1.28 -21.14
CA ASP A 166 -5.01 0.56 -21.63
C ASP A 166 -6.20 0.64 -20.68
N ASP A 167 -5.98 0.60 -19.36
CA ASP A 167 -7.04 0.69 -18.36
C ASP A 167 -7.80 2.04 -18.34
N MET A 168 -7.30 3.06 -19.04
CA MET A 168 -8.02 4.32 -19.21
C MET A 168 -9.23 4.19 -20.15
N TYR A 169 -9.14 3.35 -21.19
CA TYR A 169 -10.20 3.22 -22.20
C TYR A 169 -11.56 2.79 -21.62
N PRO A 170 -11.65 1.75 -20.79
CA PRO A 170 -12.94 1.36 -20.22
C PRO A 170 -13.53 2.41 -19.27
N GLN A 171 -12.72 3.30 -18.68
CA GLN A 171 -13.16 4.35 -17.78
C GLN A 171 -13.69 5.59 -18.51
N SER A 172 -13.32 5.80 -19.75
CA SER A 172 -13.63 6.99 -20.55
C SER A 172 -14.51 6.68 -21.75
N THR A 173 -15.47 5.77 -21.61
CA THR A 173 -16.40 5.34 -22.70
C THR A 173 -17.27 6.47 -23.24
N ALA A 174 -17.54 7.52 -22.45
CA ALA A 174 -18.25 8.73 -22.86
C ALA A 174 -17.33 9.81 -23.47
N GLY A 175 -16.04 9.50 -23.66
CA GLY A 175 -15.00 10.42 -24.07
C GLY A 175 -14.10 10.81 -22.90
N PHE A 176 -12.87 11.21 -23.22
CA PHE A 176 -11.92 11.64 -22.20
C PHE A 176 -12.36 12.99 -21.61
N PRO A 177 -12.36 13.15 -20.26
CA PRO A 177 -12.82 14.39 -19.65
C PRO A 177 -11.90 15.56 -19.99
N ASP A 178 -12.50 16.72 -20.27
CA ASP A 178 -11.81 17.96 -20.62
C ASP A 178 -11.76 18.90 -19.41
N PRO A 179 -10.58 19.26 -18.90
CA PRO A 179 -10.46 20.20 -17.80
C PRO A 179 -10.94 21.62 -18.15
N ASP A 180 -10.91 22.03 -19.42
CA ASP A 180 -11.35 23.36 -19.84
C ASP A 180 -12.86 23.57 -19.67
N ALA A 181 -13.63 22.49 -19.60
CA ALA A 181 -15.06 22.53 -19.27
C ALA A 181 -15.35 22.74 -17.78
N SER A 182 -14.34 22.73 -16.92
CA SER A 182 -14.47 22.79 -15.46
C SER A 182 -14.25 24.20 -14.93
N GLU A 183 -15.03 24.58 -13.90
CA GLU A 183 -14.73 25.75 -13.08
C GLU A 183 -13.65 25.43 -12.06
N PHE A 184 -12.64 26.31 -11.97
CA PHE A 184 -11.56 26.18 -11.00
C PHE A 184 -11.71 27.18 -9.85
N GLU A 185 -11.48 26.70 -8.64
CA GLU A 185 -11.28 27.51 -7.44
C GLU A 185 -9.79 27.66 -7.16
N CYS A 186 -9.37 28.87 -6.78
CA CYS A 186 -7.98 29.14 -6.40
C CYS A 186 -7.83 29.05 -4.88
N VAL A 187 -6.96 28.14 -4.43
CA VAL A 187 -6.56 27.99 -3.03
C VAL A 187 -5.14 28.49 -2.86
N GLU A 188 -4.94 29.50 -2.03
CA GLU A 188 -3.62 30.03 -1.69
C GLU A 188 -3.04 29.27 -0.49
N MET A 189 -1.91 28.61 -0.70
CA MET A 189 -1.20 27.85 0.32
C MET A 189 0.00 28.62 0.83
N LYS A 190 0.06 28.82 2.15
CA LYS A 190 1.17 29.46 2.89
C LYS A 190 1.81 28.46 3.86
N PRO A 191 3.00 28.72 4.39
CA PRO A 191 3.63 27.80 5.35
C PRO A 191 2.69 27.41 6.51
N GLY A 192 2.43 26.11 6.65
CA GLY A 192 1.47 25.54 7.59
C GLY A 192 0.07 25.27 7.03
N SER A 193 -0.23 25.72 5.81
CA SER A 193 -1.50 25.34 5.13
C SER A 193 -1.51 23.86 4.74
N VAL A 194 -2.67 23.22 4.86
CA VAL A 194 -2.92 21.83 4.46
C VAL A 194 -4.13 21.81 3.53
N LEU A 195 -3.98 21.13 2.40
CA LEU A 195 -5.02 20.91 1.40
C LEU A 195 -5.22 19.42 1.20
N PHE A 196 -6.47 18.96 1.32
CA PHE A 196 -6.90 17.64 0.89
C PHE A 196 -7.55 17.71 -0.48
N MET A 197 -7.07 16.90 -1.41
CA MET A 197 -7.64 16.71 -2.76
C MET A 197 -8.07 15.26 -2.93
N PRO A 198 -9.35 14.99 -3.20
CA PRO A 198 -9.81 13.65 -3.55
C PRO A 198 -9.38 13.27 -4.97
N ARG A 199 -9.26 11.96 -5.22
CA ARG A 199 -9.01 11.42 -6.56
C ARG A 199 -10.01 11.93 -7.59
N GLY A 200 -9.60 12.02 -8.84
CA GLY A 200 -10.44 12.48 -9.97
C GLY A 200 -10.63 13.99 -10.05
N THR A 201 -9.98 14.76 -9.18
CA THR A 201 -10.09 16.23 -9.18
C THR A 201 -9.02 16.84 -10.06
N TRP A 202 -9.43 17.53 -11.14
CA TRP A 202 -8.50 18.31 -11.96
C TRP A 202 -7.85 19.40 -11.13
N HIS A 203 -6.54 19.49 -11.21
CA HIS A 203 -5.79 20.54 -10.53
C HIS A 203 -4.50 20.90 -11.29
N ARG A 204 -4.07 22.15 -11.09
CA ARG A 204 -2.78 22.67 -11.51
C ARG A 204 -2.24 23.60 -10.43
N THR A 205 -0.95 23.85 -10.46
CA THR A 205 -0.33 24.70 -9.44
C THR A 205 0.60 25.74 -10.02
N GLU A 206 0.74 26.86 -9.30
CA GLU A 206 1.68 27.94 -9.58
C GLU A 206 2.35 28.37 -8.28
N THR A 207 3.65 28.69 -8.32
CA THR A 207 4.39 29.16 -7.16
C THR A 207 4.64 30.67 -7.22
N ARG A 208 4.63 31.30 -6.04
CA ARG A 208 5.11 32.66 -5.82
C ARG A 208 6.43 32.58 -5.08
N GLY A 209 7.53 32.80 -5.81
CA GLY A 209 8.88 32.55 -5.29
C GLY A 209 9.24 31.07 -5.19
N LEU A 210 10.39 30.78 -4.60
CA LEU A 210 10.85 29.42 -4.34
C LEU A 210 9.98 28.74 -3.29
N SER A 211 9.44 27.58 -3.61
CA SER A 211 8.43 26.89 -2.81
C SER A 211 8.82 25.45 -2.48
N LEU A 212 8.56 25.03 -1.24
CA LEU A 212 8.62 23.64 -0.78
C LEU A 212 7.26 23.23 -0.21
N SER A 213 6.68 22.19 -0.75
CA SER A 213 5.54 21.49 -0.17
C SER A 213 5.83 20.00 -0.03
N VAL A 214 5.17 19.35 0.93
CA VAL A 214 5.22 17.89 1.12
C VAL A 214 3.82 17.36 0.82
N SER A 215 3.75 16.23 0.11
CA SER A 215 2.47 15.55 -0.14
C SER A 215 2.48 14.17 0.48
N ILE A 216 1.47 13.87 1.31
CA ILE A 216 1.09 12.52 1.70
C ILE A 216 0.05 12.05 0.69
N ILE A 217 0.34 10.94 0.04
CA ILE A 217 -0.47 10.40 -1.06
C ILE A 217 -0.94 9.02 -0.63
N LEU A 218 -2.26 8.82 -0.61
CA LEU A 218 -2.90 7.56 -0.28
C LEU A 218 -3.38 6.88 -1.58
N ARG A 219 -2.94 5.65 -1.78
CA ARG A 219 -3.38 4.80 -2.89
C ARG A 219 -3.82 3.44 -2.35
N PRO A 220 -4.95 3.38 -1.63
CA PRO A 220 -5.51 2.09 -1.26
C PRO A 220 -5.90 1.32 -2.54
N PRO A 221 -5.82 -0.03 -2.54
CA PRO A 221 -6.26 -0.83 -3.67
C PRO A 221 -7.74 -0.58 -3.93
N SER A 222 -8.10 -0.47 -5.19
CA SER A 222 -9.50 -0.33 -5.62
C SER A 222 -10.31 -1.60 -5.30
N ALA A 223 -11.64 -1.51 -5.35
CA ALA A 223 -12.49 -2.69 -5.25
C ALA A 223 -12.17 -3.73 -6.32
N VAL A 224 -11.81 -3.29 -7.54
CA VAL A 224 -11.39 -4.19 -8.63
C VAL A 224 -10.14 -4.98 -8.24
N GLU A 225 -9.06 -4.29 -7.80
CA GLU A 225 -7.82 -4.94 -7.38
C GLU A 225 -8.08 -5.88 -6.20
N SER A 226 -8.79 -5.39 -5.18
CA SER A 226 -9.07 -6.12 -3.94
C SER A 226 -9.88 -7.41 -4.19
N VAL A 227 -10.95 -7.32 -4.97
CA VAL A 227 -11.80 -8.48 -5.27
C VAL A 227 -11.10 -9.46 -6.19
N LEU A 228 -10.40 -8.99 -7.22
CA LEU A 228 -9.67 -9.87 -8.13
C LEU A 228 -8.52 -10.59 -7.43
N ASP A 229 -7.80 -9.95 -6.51
CA ASP A 229 -6.73 -10.60 -5.75
C ASP A 229 -7.27 -11.66 -4.77
N ALA A 230 -8.36 -11.36 -4.06
CA ALA A 230 -9.02 -12.31 -3.19
C ALA A 230 -9.58 -13.51 -3.98
N LEU A 231 -10.23 -13.24 -5.12
CA LEU A 231 -10.74 -14.27 -6.01
C LEU A 231 -9.60 -15.14 -6.57
N ARG A 232 -8.53 -14.52 -7.06
CA ARG A 232 -7.33 -15.23 -7.54
C ARG A 232 -6.78 -16.18 -6.48
N ALA A 233 -6.72 -15.73 -5.22
CA ALA A 233 -6.25 -16.55 -4.10
C ALA A 233 -7.13 -17.80 -3.90
N ARG A 234 -8.44 -17.67 -4.06
CA ARG A 234 -9.40 -18.79 -3.98
C ARG A 234 -9.27 -19.73 -5.16
N LEU A 235 -9.25 -19.20 -6.39
CA LEU A 235 -9.13 -20.00 -7.61
C LEU A 235 -7.82 -20.80 -7.66
N LEU A 236 -6.72 -20.22 -7.18
CA LEU A 236 -5.43 -20.92 -7.12
C LEU A 236 -5.41 -22.14 -6.18
N GLN A 237 -6.37 -22.31 -5.28
CA GLN A 237 -6.46 -23.48 -4.42
C GLN A 237 -7.06 -24.70 -5.12
N ASP A 238 -7.79 -24.50 -6.24
CA ASP A 238 -8.38 -25.58 -7.05
C ASP A 238 -7.52 -25.88 -8.29
N SER A 239 -7.23 -27.17 -8.51
CA SER A 239 -6.45 -27.63 -9.66
C SER A 239 -7.16 -27.43 -10.99
N ALA A 240 -8.48 -27.43 -11.02
CA ALA A 240 -9.27 -27.19 -12.23
C ALA A 240 -9.01 -25.77 -12.76
N TRP A 241 -8.98 -24.79 -11.87
CA TRP A 241 -8.68 -23.39 -12.19
C TRP A 241 -7.20 -23.14 -12.54
N ARG A 242 -6.28 -23.95 -12.04
CA ARG A 242 -4.86 -23.85 -12.40
C ARG A 242 -4.54 -24.49 -13.76
N ARG A 243 -5.43 -25.31 -14.28
CA ARG A 243 -5.23 -25.99 -15.56
C ARG A 243 -5.33 -24.98 -16.71
N PRO A 244 -4.33 -24.92 -17.62
CA PRO A 244 -4.43 -24.07 -18.80
C PRO A 244 -5.61 -24.43 -19.69
N LEU A 245 -6.21 -23.45 -20.35
CA LEU A 245 -7.25 -23.63 -21.36
C LEU A 245 -6.61 -24.03 -22.69
N HIS A 246 -6.10 -25.27 -22.76
CA HIS A 246 -5.51 -25.81 -23.98
C HIS A 246 -6.52 -25.83 -25.11
N GLY A 247 -6.16 -25.33 -26.31
CA GLY A 247 -7.02 -25.25 -27.46
C GLY A 247 -7.88 -23.98 -27.54
N ALA A 248 -7.86 -23.10 -26.54
CA ALA A 248 -8.67 -21.88 -26.57
C ALA A 248 -8.37 -20.97 -27.79
N TRP A 249 -7.15 -21.00 -28.29
CA TRP A 249 -6.69 -20.28 -29.50
C TRP A 249 -6.60 -21.16 -30.74
N GLY A 250 -7.02 -22.45 -30.63
CA GLY A 250 -7.08 -23.42 -31.71
C GLY A 250 -8.38 -23.38 -32.51
N GLN A 251 -8.54 -24.35 -33.38
CA GLN A 251 -9.73 -24.54 -34.19
C GLN A 251 -10.27 -26.00 -34.08
N GLY A 252 -11.52 -26.24 -34.46
CA GLY A 252 -12.09 -27.61 -34.48
C GLY A 252 -12.31 -28.20 -33.08
N SER A 253 -11.97 -29.47 -32.91
CA SER A 253 -12.27 -30.23 -31.69
C SER A 253 -11.56 -29.72 -30.45
N GLU A 254 -10.35 -29.17 -30.61
CA GLU A 254 -9.58 -28.58 -29.49
C GLU A 254 -10.26 -27.35 -28.93
N ARG A 255 -10.81 -26.49 -29.81
CA ARG A 255 -11.58 -25.32 -29.41
C ARG A 255 -12.86 -25.72 -28.65
N ILE A 256 -13.56 -26.72 -29.15
CA ILE A 256 -14.79 -27.24 -28.48
C ILE A 256 -14.46 -27.73 -27.06
N ALA A 257 -13.37 -28.48 -26.91
CA ALA A 257 -12.95 -28.95 -25.60
C ALA A 257 -12.57 -27.79 -24.63
N ALA A 258 -11.91 -26.76 -25.15
CA ALA A 258 -11.60 -25.58 -24.36
C ALA A 258 -12.84 -24.79 -23.93
N ASP A 259 -13.82 -24.63 -24.83
CA ASP A 259 -15.11 -23.99 -24.56
C ASP A 259 -15.89 -24.76 -23.47
N GLN A 260 -15.91 -26.10 -23.54
CA GLN A 260 -16.53 -26.94 -22.51
C GLN A 260 -15.85 -26.79 -21.16
N GLN A 261 -14.52 -26.82 -21.12
CA GLN A 261 -13.75 -26.59 -19.89
C GLN A 261 -14.05 -25.21 -19.32
N PHE A 262 -14.05 -24.17 -20.14
CA PHE A 262 -14.33 -22.80 -19.72
C PHE A 262 -15.73 -22.65 -19.14
N THR A 263 -16.74 -23.25 -19.80
CA THR A 263 -18.14 -23.26 -19.34
C THR A 263 -18.24 -23.89 -17.94
N GLN A 264 -17.64 -25.09 -17.75
CA GLN A 264 -17.62 -25.75 -16.44
C GLN A 264 -16.98 -24.92 -15.33
N LEU A 265 -15.88 -24.21 -15.64
CA LEU A 265 -15.26 -23.30 -14.70
C LEU A 265 -16.20 -22.14 -14.33
N LEU A 266 -16.85 -21.52 -15.33
CA LEU A 266 -17.79 -20.43 -15.11
C LEU A 266 -19.02 -20.86 -14.29
N GLU A 267 -19.50 -22.09 -14.42
CA GLU A 267 -20.59 -22.62 -13.60
C GLU A 267 -20.25 -22.67 -12.11
N SER A 268 -18.98 -22.88 -11.76
CA SER A 268 -18.51 -22.90 -10.38
C SER A 268 -18.16 -21.51 -9.80
N LEU A 269 -17.96 -20.53 -10.65
CA LEU A 269 -17.47 -19.20 -10.25
C LEU A 269 -18.42 -18.44 -9.31
N PRO A 270 -19.76 -18.45 -9.48
CA PRO A 270 -20.67 -17.76 -8.58
C PRO A 270 -20.55 -18.24 -7.13
N ASP A 271 -20.42 -19.54 -6.87
CA ASP A 271 -20.31 -20.09 -5.53
C ASP A 271 -18.99 -19.66 -4.89
N ILE A 272 -17.89 -19.65 -5.65
CA ILE A 272 -16.59 -19.18 -5.19
C ILE A 272 -16.65 -17.69 -4.87
N ALA A 273 -17.23 -16.88 -5.75
CA ALA A 273 -17.34 -15.44 -5.57
C ALA A 273 -18.26 -15.07 -4.38
N ASN A 274 -19.40 -15.73 -4.24
CA ASN A 274 -20.31 -15.53 -3.12
C ASN A 274 -19.71 -15.97 -1.77
N GLY A 275 -18.74 -16.87 -1.79
CA GLY A 275 -17.99 -17.30 -0.61
C GLY A 275 -16.88 -16.34 -0.18
N LEU A 276 -16.59 -15.26 -0.93
CA LEU A 276 -15.60 -14.25 -0.54
C LEU A 276 -16.11 -13.40 0.63
N THR A 277 -15.20 -13.05 1.51
CA THR A 277 -15.45 -12.21 2.67
C THR A 277 -14.52 -11.00 2.66
N LEU A 278 -14.87 -9.96 3.42
CA LEU A 278 -13.98 -8.81 3.61
C LEU A 278 -12.62 -9.23 4.20
N GLU A 279 -12.58 -10.31 4.99
CA GLU A 279 -11.33 -10.85 5.53
C GLU A 279 -10.42 -11.42 4.43
N ASP A 280 -10.98 -12.07 3.41
CA ASP A 280 -10.20 -12.51 2.25
C ASP A 280 -9.54 -11.33 1.54
N VAL A 281 -10.27 -10.22 1.37
CA VAL A 281 -9.76 -8.97 0.80
C VAL A 281 -8.66 -8.38 1.68
N ARG A 282 -8.87 -8.31 3.00
CA ARG A 282 -7.87 -7.75 3.93
C ARG A 282 -6.56 -8.52 3.90
N GLN A 283 -6.61 -9.85 3.82
CA GLN A 283 -5.40 -10.69 3.78
C GLN A 283 -4.61 -10.55 2.49
N THR A 284 -5.27 -10.27 1.36
CA THR A 284 -4.60 -10.10 0.06
C THR A 284 -4.08 -8.67 -0.18
N ALA A 285 -4.56 -7.68 0.57
CA ALA A 285 -4.20 -6.28 0.39
C ALA A 285 -2.76 -5.90 0.81
N TYR A 286 -2.09 -6.76 1.58
CA TYR A 286 -0.76 -6.45 2.11
C TYR A 286 0.37 -6.85 1.16
N SER A 287 1.40 -6.00 1.04
CA SER A 287 2.68 -6.39 0.45
C SER A 287 3.39 -7.46 1.32
N GLU A 288 4.36 -8.18 0.76
CA GLU A 288 5.07 -9.23 1.51
C GLU A 288 5.76 -8.68 2.78
N ASN A 289 6.31 -7.47 2.72
CA ASN A 289 6.92 -6.81 3.87
C ASN A 289 5.89 -6.36 4.90
N ASP A 290 4.77 -5.77 4.45
CA ASP A 290 3.72 -5.28 5.34
C ASP A 290 2.97 -6.41 6.05
N ARG A 291 2.86 -7.58 5.42
CA ARG A 291 2.26 -8.78 6.03
C ARG A 291 2.97 -9.21 7.30
N ASN A 292 4.30 -9.15 7.31
CA ASN A 292 5.10 -9.58 8.48
C ASN A 292 4.97 -8.60 9.66
N GLU A 293 4.65 -7.34 9.40
CA GLU A 293 4.49 -6.31 10.43
C GLU A 293 3.06 -6.21 10.98
N ASN A 294 2.05 -6.64 10.19
CA ASN A 294 0.63 -6.48 10.52
C ASN A 294 -0.10 -7.80 10.77
N LEU A 295 0.63 -8.85 11.18
CA LEU A 295 0.02 -10.13 11.50
C LEU A 295 -0.86 -10.04 12.75
N GLY A 296 -2.11 -10.46 12.60
CA GLY A 296 -3.12 -10.47 13.66
C GLY A 296 -3.63 -11.85 14.00
N PRO A 297 -4.60 -11.96 14.95
CA PRO A 297 -5.17 -13.24 15.39
C PRO A 297 -5.77 -14.09 14.27
N GLU A 298 -6.33 -13.45 13.24
CA GLU A 298 -6.99 -14.10 12.09
C GLU A 298 -6.02 -14.37 10.92
N SER A 299 -4.77 -13.90 11.00
CA SER A 299 -3.75 -14.20 10.00
C SER A 299 -3.44 -15.69 9.98
N TYR A 300 -3.30 -16.25 8.78
CA TYR A 300 -2.99 -17.67 8.61
C TYR A 300 -1.48 -17.92 8.49
N PHE A 301 -1.05 -19.01 9.08
CA PHE A 301 0.35 -19.45 9.12
C PHE A 301 0.45 -20.89 8.61
N GLN A 302 1.60 -21.22 8.04
CA GLN A 302 1.93 -22.57 7.65
C GLN A 302 3.38 -22.88 7.99
N VAL A 303 3.65 -24.10 8.39
CA VAL A 303 5.03 -24.59 8.59
C VAL A 303 5.77 -24.61 7.26
N LYS A 304 6.98 -24.06 7.23
CA LYS A 304 7.83 -24.13 6.04
C LYS A 304 8.27 -25.56 5.79
N PRO A 305 8.17 -26.08 4.55
CA PRO A 305 8.54 -27.47 4.23
C PRO A 305 9.98 -27.84 4.60
N GLU A 306 10.88 -26.86 4.48
CA GLU A 306 12.31 -26.98 4.78
C GLU A 306 12.65 -26.84 6.28
N SER A 307 11.66 -26.69 7.15
CA SER A 307 11.88 -26.43 8.58
C SER A 307 11.29 -27.53 9.46
N THR A 308 11.96 -27.82 10.56
CA THR A 308 11.55 -28.80 11.57
C THR A 308 11.68 -28.19 12.97
N LEU A 309 10.69 -28.47 13.83
CA LEU A 309 10.71 -28.09 15.24
C LEU A 309 11.11 -29.33 16.06
N LYS A 310 12.35 -29.36 16.58
CA LYS A 310 12.85 -30.41 17.47
C LYS A 310 12.59 -30.03 18.92
N LEU A 311 11.88 -30.90 19.65
CA LEU A 311 11.51 -30.72 21.06
C LEU A 311 12.28 -31.67 21.94
N THR A 312 12.85 -31.17 23.03
CA THR A 312 13.61 -31.98 24.01
C THR A 312 13.23 -31.57 25.42
N MET A 313 12.75 -32.52 26.24
CA MET A 313 12.45 -32.25 27.64
C MET A 313 13.73 -32.03 28.45
N LYS A 314 13.74 -30.98 29.29
CA LYS A 314 14.81 -30.67 30.26
C LYS A 314 14.21 -30.49 31.65
N GLY A 315 14.06 -31.57 32.39
CA GLY A 315 13.39 -31.53 33.69
C GLY A 315 11.92 -31.09 33.57
N GLN A 316 11.58 -29.96 34.16
CA GLN A 316 10.21 -29.41 34.11
C GLN A 316 9.99 -28.37 32.97
N SER A 317 10.96 -28.19 32.09
CA SER A 317 10.82 -27.32 30.91
C SER A 317 11.09 -28.10 29.63
N MET A 318 10.71 -27.55 28.50
CA MET A 318 11.00 -28.08 27.17
C MET A 318 11.91 -27.12 26.42
N GLN A 319 12.92 -27.65 25.75
CA GLN A 319 13.71 -26.91 24.78
C GLN A 319 13.17 -27.16 23.38
N ALA A 320 12.80 -26.09 22.68
CA ALA A 320 12.39 -26.12 21.29
C ALA A 320 13.50 -25.54 20.40
N LYS A 321 13.89 -26.26 19.36
CA LYS A 321 14.87 -25.83 18.36
C LYS A 321 14.25 -25.84 16.99
N VAL A 322 14.38 -24.71 16.27
CA VAL A 322 14.02 -24.62 14.86
C VAL A 322 15.23 -25.00 14.04
N ILE A 323 15.10 -26.05 13.25
CA ILE A 323 16.11 -26.54 12.31
C ILE A 323 15.61 -26.26 10.89
N ALA A 324 16.35 -25.47 10.14
CA ALA A 324 16.11 -25.25 8.72
C ALA A 324 17.07 -26.08 7.85
N ARG A 325 16.70 -26.31 6.59
CA ARG A 325 17.55 -26.92 5.56
C ARG A 325 17.83 -25.92 4.46
N ASP A 326 19.07 -25.83 4.04
CA ASP A 326 19.44 -25.08 2.84
C ASP A 326 19.11 -25.85 1.54
N VAL A 327 19.39 -25.24 0.40
CA VAL A 327 19.17 -25.85 -0.92
C VAL A 327 20.00 -27.10 -1.17
N ASP A 328 21.12 -27.27 -0.45
CA ASP A 328 22.00 -28.46 -0.49
C ASP A 328 21.58 -29.52 0.50
N GLY A 329 20.49 -29.30 1.26
CA GLY A 329 19.95 -30.23 2.27
C GLY A 329 20.68 -30.22 3.60
N ARG A 330 21.59 -29.26 3.87
CA ARG A 330 22.32 -29.12 5.13
C ARG A 330 21.41 -28.55 6.20
N GLU A 331 21.39 -29.20 7.38
CA GLU A 331 20.62 -28.72 8.53
C GLU A 331 21.44 -27.70 9.35
N PHE A 332 20.76 -26.61 9.75
CA PHE A 332 21.30 -25.64 10.68
C PHE A 332 20.22 -25.10 11.63
N GLU A 333 20.62 -24.80 12.86
CA GLU A 333 19.74 -24.26 13.88
C GLU A 333 19.53 -22.74 13.63
N THR A 334 18.26 -22.30 13.49
CA THR A 334 17.91 -20.89 13.29
C THR A 334 17.39 -20.21 14.56
N MET A 335 16.84 -21.01 15.49
CA MET A 335 16.27 -20.51 16.74
C MET A 335 16.27 -21.59 17.80
N GLN A 336 16.52 -21.20 19.06
CA GLN A 336 16.33 -22.04 20.24
C GLN A 336 15.50 -21.27 21.27
N LEU A 337 14.50 -21.94 21.85
CA LEU A 337 13.61 -21.39 22.88
C LEU A 337 13.51 -22.37 24.07
N ASP A 338 13.48 -21.81 25.26
CA ASP A 338 13.08 -22.55 26.46
C ASP A 338 11.57 -22.35 26.67
N VAL A 339 10.82 -23.44 26.57
CA VAL A 339 9.35 -23.43 26.56
C VAL A 339 8.85 -23.76 27.97
N PRO A 340 8.12 -22.83 28.63
CA PRO A 340 7.53 -23.06 29.94
C PRO A 340 6.42 -24.11 29.88
N LEU A 341 6.16 -24.80 31.02
CA LEU A 341 5.16 -25.85 31.16
C LEU A 341 3.78 -25.53 30.52
N PRO A 342 3.19 -24.35 30.72
CA PRO A 342 1.88 -24.05 30.13
C PRO A 342 1.85 -23.99 28.60
N MET A 343 3.00 -23.86 27.95
CA MET A 343 3.12 -23.75 26.49
C MET A 343 3.53 -25.06 25.82
N ILE A 344 3.86 -26.09 26.57
CA ILE A 344 4.38 -27.37 26.01
C ILE A 344 3.40 -27.96 25.00
N GLY A 345 2.11 -28.08 25.34
CA GLY A 345 1.11 -28.63 24.44
C GLY A 345 0.97 -27.86 23.12
N VAL A 346 1.13 -26.54 23.15
CA VAL A 346 1.13 -25.71 21.94
C VAL A 346 2.31 -26.04 21.03
N PHE A 347 3.52 -26.18 21.59
CA PHE A 347 4.71 -26.50 20.79
C PHE A 347 4.70 -27.98 20.29
N GLU A 348 4.15 -28.91 21.06
CA GLU A 348 3.91 -30.28 20.60
C GLU A 348 2.93 -30.29 19.41
N TRP A 349 1.81 -29.59 19.52
CA TRP A 349 0.86 -29.46 18.42
C TRP A 349 1.50 -28.84 17.18
N LEU A 350 2.26 -27.75 17.32
CA LEU A 350 2.97 -27.08 16.23
C LEU A 350 3.97 -28.00 15.53
N SER A 351 4.65 -28.90 16.27
CA SER A 351 5.62 -29.80 15.69
C SER A 351 5.00 -30.85 14.76
N HIS A 352 3.71 -31.17 14.95
CA HIS A 352 2.97 -32.15 14.15
C HIS A 352 2.04 -31.52 13.12
N THR A 353 1.71 -30.23 13.26
CA THR A 353 0.78 -29.52 12.36
C THR A 353 1.43 -29.27 10.99
N ARG A 354 0.71 -29.61 9.92
CA ARG A 354 1.15 -29.39 8.53
C ARG A 354 0.15 -28.61 7.70
N HIS A 355 -1.10 -28.48 8.16
CA HIS A 355 -2.11 -27.64 7.56
C HIS A 355 -1.93 -26.18 7.96
N ALA A 356 -2.58 -25.27 7.25
CA ALA A 356 -2.60 -23.86 7.61
C ALA A 356 -3.53 -23.61 8.81
N PHE A 357 -3.16 -22.67 9.68
CA PHE A 357 -3.89 -22.35 10.91
C PHE A 357 -3.70 -20.87 11.28
N SER A 358 -4.58 -20.33 12.14
CA SER A 358 -4.46 -18.99 12.71
C SER A 358 -4.21 -19.04 14.21
N ALA A 359 -3.81 -17.90 14.83
CA ALA A 359 -3.73 -17.81 16.28
C ALA A 359 -5.10 -18.04 16.93
N ALA A 360 -6.19 -17.57 16.29
CA ALA A 360 -7.55 -17.79 16.77
C ALA A 360 -7.91 -19.28 16.75
N SER A 361 -7.62 -20.02 15.66
CA SER A 361 -7.90 -21.47 15.59
C SER A 361 -7.02 -22.28 16.56
N MET A 362 -5.77 -21.87 16.75
CA MET A 362 -4.87 -22.50 17.72
C MET A 362 -5.36 -22.30 19.15
N ALA A 363 -5.84 -21.11 19.51
CA ALA A 363 -6.38 -20.83 20.84
C ALA A 363 -7.64 -21.63 21.15
N GLN A 364 -8.49 -21.92 20.16
CA GLN A 364 -9.64 -22.82 20.30
C GLN A 364 -9.25 -24.26 20.63
N SER A 365 -8.08 -24.72 20.15
CA SER A 365 -7.59 -26.08 20.37
C SER A 365 -6.75 -26.23 21.66
N HIS A 366 -6.30 -25.11 22.25
CA HIS A 366 -5.41 -25.10 23.42
C HIS A 366 -5.89 -24.08 24.45
N GLU A 367 -6.88 -24.50 25.24
CA GLU A 367 -7.39 -23.71 26.35
C GLU A 367 -6.31 -23.50 27.43
N GLY A 368 -6.25 -22.30 28.01
CA GLY A 368 -5.35 -21.97 29.11
C GLY A 368 -4.30 -20.90 28.82
N LEU A 369 -4.15 -20.49 27.54
CA LEU A 369 -3.31 -19.34 27.16
C LEU A 369 -4.17 -18.25 26.49
N PRO A 370 -3.94 -16.97 26.82
CA PRO A 370 -4.59 -15.86 26.13
C PRO A 370 -4.27 -15.85 24.62
N LEU A 371 -5.22 -15.42 23.79
CA LEU A 371 -5.07 -15.31 22.34
C LEU A 371 -3.82 -14.50 21.93
N GLU A 372 -3.54 -13.42 22.65
CA GLU A 372 -2.34 -12.60 22.43
C GLU A 372 -1.03 -13.40 22.61
N GLN A 373 -0.98 -14.31 23.56
CA GLN A 373 0.21 -15.18 23.75
C GLN A 373 0.38 -16.17 22.61
N HIS A 374 -0.72 -16.74 22.08
CA HIS A 374 -0.67 -17.58 20.89
C HIS A 374 -0.10 -16.81 19.71
N LEU A 375 -0.58 -15.60 19.47
CA LEU A 375 -0.06 -14.75 18.38
C LEU A 375 1.45 -14.44 18.57
N ARG A 376 1.87 -14.10 19.79
CA ARG A 376 3.30 -13.85 20.08
C ARG A 376 4.20 -15.06 19.80
N ILE A 377 3.73 -16.28 20.12
CA ILE A 377 4.43 -17.53 19.78
C ILE A 377 4.59 -17.65 18.27
N LEU A 378 3.50 -17.45 17.50
CA LEU A 378 3.54 -17.56 16.04
C LEU A 378 4.47 -16.53 15.42
N LEU A 379 4.43 -15.28 15.87
CA LEU A 379 5.34 -14.22 15.40
C LEU A 379 6.81 -14.53 15.70
N ALA A 380 7.11 -15.10 16.87
CA ALA A 380 8.46 -15.54 17.19
C ALA A 380 8.93 -16.66 16.25
N LEU A 381 8.06 -17.63 15.94
CA LEU A 381 8.36 -18.74 15.04
C LEU A 381 8.47 -18.32 13.56
N VAL A 382 7.77 -17.25 13.15
CA VAL A 382 7.98 -16.60 11.83
C VAL A 382 9.37 -15.99 11.77
N LYS A 383 9.77 -15.22 12.79
CA LYS A 383 11.13 -14.65 12.89
C LYS A 383 12.21 -15.73 12.95
N GLY A 384 11.93 -16.83 13.62
CA GLY A 384 12.83 -18.00 13.68
C GLY A 384 12.87 -18.85 12.41
N GLY A 385 12.08 -18.52 11.40
CA GLY A 385 12.07 -19.21 10.11
C GLY A 385 11.34 -20.56 10.09
N TYR A 386 10.58 -20.90 11.16
CA TYR A 386 9.76 -22.11 11.20
C TYR A 386 8.45 -21.97 10.46
N LEU A 387 7.78 -20.83 10.63
CA LEU A 387 6.50 -20.51 10.02
C LEU A 387 6.65 -19.49 8.89
N LYS A 388 5.75 -19.55 7.94
CA LYS A 388 5.50 -18.47 6.99
C LYS A 388 4.05 -17.98 7.12
N PRO A 389 3.78 -16.67 7.13
CA PRO A 389 2.43 -16.18 7.00
C PRO A 389 1.91 -16.45 5.59
N LEU A 390 0.62 -16.72 5.49
CA LEU A 390 -0.07 -16.87 4.21
C LEU A 390 -0.74 -15.54 3.84
N TRP A 391 -0.71 -15.22 2.56
CA TRP A 391 -1.34 -14.03 2.00
C TRP A 391 -2.80 -14.26 1.57
N TYR A 392 -3.37 -15.41 1.91
CA TYR A 392 -4.72 -15.82 1.58
C TYR A 392 -5.30 -16.69 2.70
N ARG A 393 -6.62 -16.74 2.78
CA ARG A 393 -7.35 -17.65 3.67
C ARG A 393 -7.47 -19.03 3.03
N PRO A 394 -6.90 -20.09 3.62
CA PRO A 394 -7.00 -21.44 3.09
C PRO A 394 -8.45 -21.95 3.08
N LEU A 395 -8.83 -22.68 2.02
CA LEU A 395 -10.07 -23.44 2.03
C LEU A 395 -9.93 -24.60 3.03
N VAL A 396 -10.81 -24.63 4.00
CA VAL A 396 -10.94 -25.79 4.89
C VAL A 396 -11.57 -26.92 4.07
N LYS A 397 -10.77 -27.93 3.71
CA LYS A 397 -11.35 -29.17 3.18
C LYS A 397 -12.08 -29.84 4.33
N GLY A 398 -13.42 -29.85 4.28
CA GLY A 398 -14.25 -30.64 5.17
C GLY A 398 -13.99 -32.14 5.05
#